data_c71f4689089c2c1f50f9d346c5b5c2e5
#
_entry.id   c71f4689089c2c1f50f9d346c5b5c2e5
#
_cell.length_a   1.000
_cell.length_b   1.000
_cell.length_c   1.000
_cell.angle_alpha   90.00
_cell.angle_beta   90.00
_cell.angle_gamma   90.00
#
_symmetry.space_group_name_H-M   'P 1'
#
loop_
_entity.id
_entity.type
_entity.pdbx_description
1 polymer ?
#
loop_
_entity_poly.entity_id
_entity_poly.type
_entity_poly.pdbx_seq_one_letter_code
_entity_poly.pdbx_strand_id
1 'polypeptide(L)'
;MGGARDNMSKEGVSGMGRIYIKVGSDIIDLTGSAKEVNDAWLKIKEDGSWAANLSAIRNARDLAVEEAAQRAIQSGIPERGSAFRRVLDSCGIEKTGDVILAAIHYLRFVEKETNTPPRELKILVSQAGKWIEEDVEKWNLSLYINRMLEGGVSGKKQEPLLEYPAGMPKKNRYVVLTDAGRNYLERLSRE
;
A
#
# COMPACT_ATOMS: atom_id res chain seq x y z
N MET A 1 2.17 32.60 65.38
CA MET A 1 1.23 31.64 64.83
C MET A 1 1.86 31.07 63.53
N GLY A 2 2.47 29.91 63.69
CA GLY A 2 3.19 29.26 62.62
C GLY A 2 2.24 28.36 61.79
N GLY A 3 2.26 28.49 60.50
CA GLY A 3 1.61 27.55 59.58
C GLY A 3 2.62 26.62 58.98
N ALA A 4 2.62 25.38 59.46
CA ALA A 4 3.40 24.30 58.88
C ALA A 4 2.81 23.98 57.50
N ARG A 5 3.66 24.06 56.45
CA ARG A 5 3.32 23.52 55.14
C ARG A 5 3.75 22.06 55.09
N ASP A 6 2.75 21.20 55.06
CA ASP A 6 2.93 19.78 54.77
C ASP A 6 3.55 19.59 53.39
N ASN A 7 4.75 19.07 53.40
CA ASN A 7 5.45 18.64 52.23
C ASN A 7 5.07 17.19 51.92
N MET A 8 3.92 16.99 51.23
CA MET A 8 3.54 15.67 50.76
C MET A 8 4.53 15.20 49.70
N SER A 9 5.44 14.37 50.18
CA SER A 9 6.32 13.58 49.33
C SER A 9 5.47 12.76 48.37
N LYS A 10 5.53 13.06 47.08
CA LYS A 10 5.04 12.18 46.03
C LYS A 10 5.92 10.93 46.06
N GLU A 11 5.48 9.89 46.73
CA GLU A 11 6.00 8.55 46.56
C GLU A 11 5.68 8.14 45.12
N GLY A 12 6.73 8.12 44.26
CA GLY A 12 6.63 7.65 42.90
C GLY A 12 6.21 6.18 42.89
N VAL A 13 5.12 5.89 42.24
CA VAL A 13 4.70 4.53 41.92
C VAL A 13 5.87 3.88 41.17
N SER A 14 6.62 3.00 41.86
CA SER A 14 7.68 2.19 41.28
C SER A 14 7.03 1.15 40.35
N GLY A 15 6.71 1.57 39.14
CA GLY A 15 6.24 0.65 38.10
C GLY A 15 7.38 -0.29 37.70
N MET A 16 7.14 -1.59 37.71
CA MET A 16 8.05 -2.56 37.11
C MET A 16 8.07 -2.35 35.60
N GLY A 17 9.27 -2.11 35.05
CA GLY A 17 9.50 -2.01 33.60
C GLY A 17 10.07 -3.32 33.06
N ARG A 18 9.79 -3.62 31.81
CA ARG A 18 10.41 -4.72 31.08
C ARG A 18 10.72 -4.31 29.65
N ILE A 19 11.93 -4.59 29.19
CA ILE A 19 12.32 -4.54 27.77
C ILE A 19 12.68 -5.94 27.34
N TYR A 20 11.94 -6.49 26.38
CA TYR A 20 12.22 -7.80 25.81
C TYR A 20 12.44 -7.66 24.31
N ILE A 21 13.64 -8.04 23.84
CA ILE A 21 14.01 -8.04 22.44
C ILE A 21 14.63 -9.39 22.12
N LYS A 22 14.08 -10.06 21.09
CA LYS A 22 14.63 -11.33 20.58
C LYS A 22 15.02 -11.18 19.13
N VAL A 23 16.27 -11.52 18.80
CA VAL A 23 16.81 -11.45 17.44
C VAL A 23 17.57 -12.72 17.17
N GLY A 24 16.98 -13.62 16.41
CA GLY A 24 17.55 -14.95 16.20
C GLY A 24 17.71 -15.72 17.52
N SER A 25 18.94 -16.07 17.85
CA SER A 25 19.34 -16.70 19.13
C SER A 25 19.55 -15.71 20.26
N ASP A 26 19.73 -14.43 19.95
CA ASP A 26 20.08 -13.41 20.93
C ASP A 26 18.83 -12.86 21.61
N ILE A 27 18.86 -12.84 22.94
CA ILE A 27 17.75 -12.37 23.77
C ILE A 27 18.25 -11.29 24.71
N ILE A 28 17.61 -10.13 24.69
CA ILE A 28 17.75 -9.09 25.70
C ILE A 28 16.46 -9.08 26.50
N ASP A 29 16.53 -9.43 27.78
CA ASP A 29 15.39 -9.41 28.71
C ASP A 29 15.78 -8.62 29.95
N LEU A 30 15.34 -7.37 30.00
CA LEU A 30 15.60 -6.45 31.11
C LEU A 30 14.31 -6.30 31.92
N THR A 31 14.39 -6.64 33.20
CA THR A 31 13.26 -6.54 34.12
C THR A 31 13.70 -5.84 35.40
N GLY A 32 12.93 -4.92 35.91
CA GLY A 32 13.25 -4.18 37.14
C GLY A 32 12.45 -2.90 37.27
N SER A 33 12.86 -2.00 38.13
CA SER A 33 12.28 -0.65 38.17
C SER A 33 12.56 0.09 36.88
N ALA A 34 11.71 1.07 36.55
CA ALA A 34 11.86 1.87 35.31
C ALA A 34 13.27 2.49 35.20
N LYS A 35 13.88 2.88 36.31
CA LYS A 35 15.24 3.43 36.36
C LYS A 35 16.29 2.37 36.03
N GLU A 36 16.24 1.21 36.67
CA GLU A 36 17.19 0.11 36.44
C GLU A 36 17.14 -0.39 35.00
N VAL A 37 15.92 -0.56 34.45
CA VAL A 37 15.74 -0.97 33.05
C VAL A 37 16.30 0.07 32.09
N ASN A 38 16.07 1.36 32.36
CA ASN A 38 16.61 2.43 31.51
C ASN A 38 18.14 2.51 31.59
N ASP A 39 18.72 2.40 32.77
CA ASP A 39 20.17 2.46 32.95
C ASP A 39 20.86 1.25 32.30
N ALA A 40 20.30 0.06 32.42
CA ALA A 40 20.77 -1.14 31.72
C ALA A 40 20.65 -1.01 30.19
N TRP A 41 19.56 -0.46 29.72
CA TRP A 41 19.36 -0.22 28.29
C TRP A 41 20.35 0.80 27.71
N LEU A 42 20.65 1.87 28.43
CA LEU A 42 21.67 2.85 28.04
C LEU A 42 23.05 2.21 27.91
N LYS A 43 23.45 1.38 28.88
CA LYS A 43 24.72 0.64 28.81
C LYS A 43 24.81 -0.27 27.56
N ILE A 44 23.73 -0.97 27.21
CA ILE A 44 23.68 -1.80 26.00
C ILE A 44 23.84 -0.94 24.74
N LYS A 45 23.26 0.25 24.71
CA LYS A 45 23.42 1.19 23.59
C LYS A 45 24.85 1.73 23.45
N GLU A 46 25.51 2.00 24.59
CA GLU A 46 26.88 2.55 24.62
C GLU A 46 27.94 1.50 24.24
N ASP A 47 27.67 0.21 24.46
CA ASP A 47 28.60 -0.89 24.22
C ASP A 47 28.86 -1.19 22.73
N GLY A 48 28.41 -0.38 21.80
CA GLY A 48 28.68 -0.52 20.36
C GLY A 48 28.22 -1.85 19.73
N SER A 49 28.06 -2.91 20.52
CA SER A 49 27.56 -4.22 20.11
C SER A 49 26.12 -4.13 19.59
N TRP A 50 25.31 -3.23 20.15
CA TRP A 50 23.96 -2.95 19.73
C TRP A 50 23.89 -2.39 18.29
N ALA A 51 24.77 -1.46 17.94
CA ALA A 51 24.83 -0.90 16.60
C ALA A 51 25.23 -1.95 15.56
N ALA A 52 26.18 -2.82 15.92
CA ALA A 52 26.61 -3.93 15.06
C ALA A 52 25.47 -4.95 14.86
N ASN A 53 24.74 -5.30 15.93
CA ASN A 53 23.60 -6.21 15.86
C ASN A 53 22.45 -5.63 15.04
N LEU A 54 22.12 -4.35 15.19
CA LEU A 54 21.14 -3.68 14.36
C LEU A 54 21.53 -3.67 12.88
N SER A 55 22.82 -3.45 12.57
CA SER A 55 23.33 -3.51 11.21
C SER A 55 23.20 -4.92 10.63
N ALA A 56 23.58 -5.95 11.42
CA ALA A 56 23.43 -7.35 11.02
C ALA A 56 21.95 -7.72 10.73
N ILE A 57 21.01 -7.24 11.57
CA ILE A 57 19.57 -7.46 11.37
C ILE A 57 19.09 -6.79 10.09
N ARG A 58 19.48 -5.54 9.83
CA ARG A 58 19.12 -4.85 8.61
C ARG A 58 19.62 -5.58 7.38
N ASN A 59 20.89 -5.97 7.39
CA ASN A 59 21.50 -6.72 6.28
C ASN A 59 20.80 -8.08 6.07
N ALA A 60 20.49 -8.82 7.14
CA ALA A 60 19.78 -10.10 7.05
C ALA A 60 18.35 -9.90 6.50
N ARG A 61 17.66 -8.83 6.90
CA ARG A 61 16.35 -8.48 6.36
C ARG A 61 16.43 -8.15 4.88
N ASP A 62 17.40 -7.33 4.49
CA ASP A 62 17.55 -6.89 3.09
C ASP A 62 17.90 -8.08 2.19
N LEU A 63 18.77 -8.98 2.63
CA LEU A 63 19.05 -10.25 1.95
C LEU A 63 17.80 -11.13 1.86
N ALA A 64 17.01 -11.26 2.93
CA ALA A 64 15.79 -12.07 2.91
C ALA A 64 14.74 -11.50 1.95
N VAL A 65 14.64 -10.17 1.85
CA VAL A 65 13.75 -9.49 0.89
C VAL A 65 14.23 -9.75 -0.54
N GLU A 66 15.54 -9.64 -0.79
CA GLU A 66 16.12 -9.89 -2.11
C GLU A 66 15.95 -11.36 -2.54
N GLU A 67 16.22 -12.31 -1.66
CA GLU A 67 15.99 -13.73 -1.92
C GLU A 67 14.50 -14.05 -2.13
N ALA A 68 13.59 -13.41 -1.39
CA ALA A 68 12.16 -13.58 -1.60
C ALA A 68 11.74 -13.03 -2.97
N ALA A 69 12.28 -11.88 -3.37
CA ALA A 69 12.03 -11.31 -4.69
C ALA A 69 12.55 -12.21 -5.81
N GLN A 70 13.78 -12.74 -5.67
CA GLN A 70 14.34 -13.68 -6.65
C GLN A 70 13.54 -14.99 -6.74
N ARG A 71 13.12 -15.54 -5.59
CA ARG A 71 12.25 -16.74 -5.57
C ARG A 71 10.90 -16.45 -6.21
N ALA A 72 10.34 -15.26 -5.99
CA ALA A 72 9.10 -14.82 -6.63
C ALA A 72 9.25 -14.76 -8.17
N ILE A 73 10.36 -14.20 -8.66
CA ILE A 73 10.68 -14.16 -10.10
C ILE A 73 10.84 -15.58 -10.65
N GLN A 74 11.60 -16.45 -9.97
CA GLN A 74 11.82 -17.84 -10.38
C GLN A 74 10.57 -18.69 -10.32
N SER A 75 9.66 -18.44 -9.38
CA SER A 75 8.37 -19.15 -9.27
C SER A 75 7.33 -18.71 -10.28
N GLY A 76 7.68 -17.76 -11.17
CA GLY A 76 6.80 -17.29 -12.23
C GLY A 76 5.65 -16.44 -11.71
N ILE A 77 5.85 -15.68 -10.62
CA ILE A 77 4.91 -14.60 -10.28
C ILE A 77 4.85 -13.68 -11.50
N PRO A 78 3.69 -13.55 -12.10
CA PRO A 78 3.56 -12.79 -13.33
C PRO A 78 3.97 -11.34 -13.07
N GLU A 79 4.77 -10.79 -13.99
CA GLU A 79 4.99 -9.35 -14.02
C GLU A 79 3.65 -8.62 -13.98
N ARG A 80 3.66 -7.40 -13.45
CA ARG A 80 2.49 -6.54 -13.27
C ARG A 80 1.55 -6.56 -14.50
N GLY A 81 2.10 -6.36 -15.69
CA GLY A 81 1.35 -6.39 -16.93
C GLY A 81 0.74 -7.75 -17.24
N SER A 82 1.49 -8.84 -17.03
CA SER A 82 1.01 -10.20 -17.24
C SER A 82 -0.10 -10.58 -16.26
N ALA A 83 -0.05 -10.11 -15.02
CA ALA A 83 -1.12 -10.30 -14.04
C ALA A 83 -2.39 -9.56 -14.47
N PHE A 84 -2.26 -8.31 -14.89
CA PHE A 84 -3.38 -7.52 -15.39
C PHE A 84 -3.98 -8.12 -16.66
N ARG A 85 -3.14 -8.59 -17.59
CA ARG A 85 -3.60 -9.29 -18.79
C ARG A 85 -4.47 -10.50 -18.46
N ARG A 86 -4.07 -11.33 -17.50
CA ARG A 86 -4.88 -12.49 -17.06
C ARG A 86 -6.26 -12.07 -16.57
N VAL A 87 -6.35 -10.95 -15.83
CA VAL A 87 -7.64 -10.39 -15.40
C VAL A 87 -8.49 -10.00 -16.60
N LEU A 88 -7.92 -9.30 -17.59
CA LEU A 88 -8.63 -8.90 -18.80
C LEU A 88 -9.12 -10.11 -19.60
N ASP A 89 -8.28 -11.12 -19.78
CA ASP A 89 -8.59 -12.32 -20.55
C ASP A 89 -9.63 -13.19 -19.82
N SER A 90 -9.52 -13.34 -18.50
CA SER A 90 -10.48 -14.12 -17.71
C SER A 90 -11.88 -13.50 -17.65
N CYS A 91 -11.97 -12.17 -17.78
CA CYS A 91 -13.22 -11.44 -17.76
C CYS A 91 -13.73 -11.05 -19.19
N GLY A 92 -13.04 -11.50 -20.24
CA GLY A 92 -13.43 -11.17 -21.63
C GLY A 92 -13.41 -9.68 -21.95
N ILE A 93 -12.58 -8.89 -21.23
CA ILE A 93 -12.56 -7.43 -21.35
C ILE A 93 -11.71 -7.02 -22.57
N GLU A 94 -12.39 -6.39 -23.58
CA GLU A 94 -11.76 -5.96 -24.84
C GLU A 94 -12.00 -4.49 -25.17
N LYS A 95 -13.16 -3.92 -24.77
CA LYS A 95 -13.50 -2.56 -25.10
C LYS A 95 -12.64 -1.57 -24.32
N THR A 96 -12.09 -0.57 -25.00
CA THR A 96 -11.19 0.44 -24.41
C THR A 96 -11.73 1.06 -23.11
N GLY A 97 -13.03 1.37 -23.05
CA GLY A 97 -13.64 1.91 -21.84
C GLY A 97 -13.57 0.93 -20.67
N ASP A 98 -13.91 -0.34 -20.91
CA ASP A 98 -13.93 -1.39 -19.90
C ASP A 98 -12.51 -1.71 -19.43
N VAL A 99 -11.53 -1.69 -20.35
CA VAL A 99 -10.11 -1.83 -20.03
C VAL A 99 -9.61 -0.72 -19.10
N ILE A 100 -9.99 0.53 -19.39
CA ILE A 100 -9.63 1.69 -18.55
C ILE A 100 -10.25 1.55 -17.16
N LEU A 101 -11.53 1.15 -17.08
CA LEU A 101 -12.21 0.93 -15.80
C LEU A 101 -11.56 -0.21 -14.99
N ALA A 102 -11.23 -1.33 -15.65
CA ALA A 102 -10.54 -2.46 -15.05
C ALA A 102 -9.12 -2.07 -14.59
N ALA A 103 -8.40 -1.25 -15.36
CA ALA A 103 -7.07 -0.75 -14.99
C ALA A 103 -7.13 0.15 -13.75
N ILE A 104 -8.12 1.04 -13.66
CA ILE A 104 -8.35 1.86 -12.47
C ILE A 104 -8.64 0.95 -11.26
N HIS A 105 -9.52 -0.03 -11.42
CA HIS A 105 -9.80 -0.99 -10.35
C HIS A 105 -8.56 -1.73 -9.90
N TYR A 106 -7.77 -2.25 -10.84
CA TYR A 106 -6.54 -2.99 -10.56
C TYR A 106 -5.54 -2.15 -9.76
N LEU A 107 -5.26 -0.92 -10.20
CA LEU A 107 -4.36 0.00 -9.51
C LEU A 107 -4.84 0.35 -8.08
N ARG A 108 -6.14 0.56 -7.89
CA ARG A 108 -6.70 0.97 -6.59
C ARG A 108 -6.86 -0.20 -5.63
N PHE A 109 -7.31 -1.34 -6.11
CA PHE A 109 -7.73 -2.46 -5.27
C PHE A 109 -6.63 -3.51 -5.10
N VAL A 110 -5.90 -3.83 -6.18
CA VAL A 110 -4.85 -4.85 -6.16
C VAL A 110 -3.52 -4.24 -5.73
N GLU A 111 -3.11 -3.16 -6.37
CA GLU A 111 -1.83 -2.52 -6.08
C GLU A 111 -1.91 -1.50 -4.93
N LYS A 112 -3.12 -1.11 -4.52
CA LYS A 112 -3.40 -0.14 -3.43
C LYS A 112 -2.71 1.21 -3.65
N GLU A 113 -2.54 1.61 -4.89
CA GLU A 113 -1.96 2.89 -5.22
C GLU A 113 -2.89 4.05 -4.87
N THR A 114 -2.35 5.06 -4.19
CA THR A 114 -3.11 6.21 -3.70
C THR A 114 -2.96 7.47 -4.55
N ASN A 115 -2.04 7.48 -5.50
CA ASN A 115 -1.75 8.67 -6.31
C ASN A 115 -1.28 8.29 -7.71
N THR A 116 -2.14 7.63 -8.48
CA THR A 116 -1.78 7.19 -9.82
C THR A 116 -2.16 8.23 -10.86
N PRO A 117 -1.20 8.85 -11.55
CA PRO A 117 -1.49 9.74 -12.67
C PRO A 117 -2.08 8.95 -13.86
N PRO A 118 -2.82 9.60 -14.75
CA PRO A 118 -3.39 8.94 -15.94
C PRO A 118 -2.36 8.21 -16.81
N ARG A 119 -1.09 8.64 -16.76
CA ARG A 119 0.02 7.99 -17.47
C ARG A 119 0.26 6.56 -17.00
N GLU A 120 0.11 6.29 -15.71
CA GLU A 120 0.28 4.94 -15.15
C GLU A 120 -0.75 3.96 -15.71
N LEU A 121 -1.97 4.41 -16.00
CA LEU A 121 -2.98 3.58 -16.67
C LEU A 121 -2.51 3.11 -18.04
N LYS A 122 -1.89 4.00 -18.83
CA LYS A 122 -1.34 3.63 -20.14
C LYS A 122 -0.18 2.64 -20.00
N ILE A 123 0.73 2.88 -19.04
CA ILE A 123 1.85 2.00 -18.75
C ILE A 123 1.35 0.60 -18.40
N LEU A 124 0.39 0.47 -17.48
CA LEU A 124 -0.18 -0.83 -17.11
C LEU A 124 -0.81 -1.55 -18.30
N VAL A 125 -1.58 -0.83 -19.13
CA VAL A 125 -2.22 -1.41 -20.32
C VAL A 125 -1.19 -1.83 -21.36
N SER A 126 -0.15 -1.03 -21.60
CA SER A 126 0.95 -1.38 -22.52
C SER A 126 1.73 -2.60 -22.02
N GLN A 127 2.02 -2.68 -20.73
CA GLN A 127 2.69 -3.83 -20.11
C GLN A 127 1.87 -5.12 -20.19
N ALA A 128 0.55 -5.04 -20.28
CA ALA A 128 -0.29 -6.20 -20.50
C ALA A 128 -0.04 -6.87 -21.87
N GLY A 129 0.52 -6.14 -22.85
CA GLY A 129 0.91 -6.67 -24.15
C GLY A 129 -0.26 -7.20 -24.99
N LYS A 130 -1.49 -6.75 -24.73
CA LYS A 130 -2.70 -7.13 -25.49
C LYS A 130 -2.93 -6.17 -26.68
N TRP A 131 -2.44 -4.94 -26.55
CA TRP A 131 -2.53 -3.89 -27.58
C TRP A 131 -1.14 -3.38 -27.93
N ILE A 132 -1.01 -2.85 -29.15
CA ILE A 132 0.23 -2.19 -29.59
C ILE A 132 0.40 -0.90 -28.80
N GLU A 133 1.61 -0.62 -28.32
CA GLU A 133 1.90 0.52 -27.45
C GLU A 133 1.50 1.86 -28.09
N GLU A 134 1.77 2.03 -29.40
CA GLU A 134 1.41 3.23 -30.15
C GLU A 134 -0.12 3.47 -30.19
N ASP A 135 -0.91 2.42 -30.15
CA ASP A 135 -2.36 2.54 -30.13
C ASP A 135 -2.87 2.91 -28.72
N VAL A 136 -2.27 2.35 -27.67
CA VAL A 136 -2.56 2.74 -26.27
C VAL A 136 -2.22 4.20 -26.04
N GLU A 137 -1.11 4.69 -26.60
CA GLU A 137 -0.72 6.10 -26.50
C GLU A 137 -1.73 7.06 -27.13
N LYS A 138 -2.45 6.64 -28.17
CA LYS A 138 -3.53 7.41 -28.81
C LYS A 138 -4.84 7.45 -28.01
N TRP A 139 -4.99 6.61 -26.99
CA TRP A 139 -6.21 6.59 -26.19
C TRP A 139 -6.43 7.91 -25.46
N ASN A 140 -7.60 8.49 -25.64
CA ASN A 140 -8.00 9.69 -24.91
C ASN A 140 -8.57 9.34 -23.53
N LEU A 141 -7.68 9.02 -22.57
CA LEU A 141 -8.06 8.64 -21.22
C LEU A 141 -8.99 9.67 -20.55
N SER A 142 -8.73 10.97 -20.79
CA SER A 142 -9.54 12.03 -20.21
C SER A 142 -10.99 11.97 -20.67
N LEU A 143 -11.21 11.65 -21.94
CA LEU A 143 -12.56 11.50 -22.51
C LEU A 143 -13.31 10.33 -21.86
N TYR A 144 -12.65 9.18 -21.73
CA TYR A 144 -13.26 8.00 -21.12
C TYR A 144 -13.54 8.21 -19.63
N ILE A 145 -12.58 8.75 -18.88
CA ILE A 145 -12.74 9.05 -17.45
C ILE A 145 -13.88 10.04 -17.22
N ASN A 146 -13.95 11.12 -18.00
CA ASN A 146 -15.05 12.11 -17.88
C ASN A 146 -16.41 11.47 -18.16
N ARG A 147 -16.53 10.66 -19.22
CA ARG A 147 -17.78 9.93 -19.52
C ARG A 147 -18.22 9.02 -18.38
N MET A 148 -17.27 8.33 -17.73
CA MET A 148 -17.56 7.47 -16.60
C MET A 148 -17.94 8.25 -15.34
N LEU A 149 -17.37 9.44 -15.14
CA LEU A 149 -17.73 10.36 -14.05
C LEU A 149 -19.14 10.96 -14.26
N GLU A 150 -19.55 11.17 -15.51
CA GLU A 150 -20.83 11.77 -15.87
C GLU A 150 -21.97 10.74 -16.05
N GLY A 151 -21.66 9.46 -15.99
CA GLY A 151 -22.64 8.39 -16.23
C GLY A 151 -23.00 8.17 -17.70
N GLY A 152 -22.10 8.55 -18.64
CA GLY A 152 -22.35 8.56 -20.07
C GLY A 152 -21.54 7.58 -20.92
N VAL A 153 -21.40 6.33 -20.54
CA VAL A 153 -20.59 5.35 -21.33
C VAL A 153 -21.31 4.89 -22.61
N SER A 154 -22.64 4.94 -22.66
CA SER A 154 -23.42 4.33 -23.74
C SER A 154 -24.55 5.23 -24.29
N GLY A 155 -24.47 6.55 -24.12
CA GLY A 155 -25.52 7.47 -24.64
C GLY A 155 -26.86 7.43 -23.87
N LYS A 156 -27.00 6.53 -22.90
CA LYS A 156 -28.11 6.50 -21.95
C LYS A 156 -27.60 7.03 -20.61
N LYS A 157 -28.42 7.85 -19.95
CA LYS A 157 -28.11 8.33 -18.59
C LYS A 157 -28.01 7.13 -17.66
N GLN A 158 -26.76 6.75 -17.31
CA GLN A 158 -26.47 5.67 -16.36
C GLN A 158 -25.85 6.28 -15.10
N GLU A 159 -25.84 5.51 -14.03
CA GLU A 159 -25.13 5.92 -12.82
C GLU A 159 -23.64 6.09 -13.12
N PRO A 160 -22.96 7.10 -12.53
CA PRO A 160 -21.53 7.26 -12.69
C PRO A 160 -20.76 5.99 -12.24
N LEU A 161 -19.83 5.54 -13.07
CA LEU A 161 -18.98 4.39 -12.76
C LEU A 161 -17.74 4.77 -11.94
N LEU A 162 -17.35 6.04 -12.01
CA LEU A 162 -16.21 6.61 -11.30
C LEU A 162 -16.65 7.81 -10.47
N GLU A 163 -15.90 8.08 -9.41
CA GLU A 163 -16.05 9.28 -8.59
C GLU A 163 -14.69 9.79 -8.09
N TYR A 164 -14.69 11.05 -7.64
CA TYR A 164 -13.56 11.62 -6.92
C TYR A 164 -13.75 11.34 -5.43
N PRO A 165 -12.77 10.70 -4.74
CA PRO A 165 -12.89 10.44 -3.32
C PRO A 165 -12.98 11.76 -2.52
N ALA A 166 -13.75 11.73 -1.44
CA ALA A 166 -13.88 12.88 -0.54
C ALA A 166 -12.50 13.30 0.01
N GLY A 167 -12.24 14.62 0.02
CA GLY A 167 -11.00 15.17 0.54
C GLY A 167 -9.79 15.14 -0.39
N MET A 168 -9.91 14.55 -1.59
CA MET A 168 -8.84 14.56 -2.59
C MET A 168 -9.00 15.70 -3.60
N PRO A 169 -7.89 16.38 -3.98
CA PRO A 169 -7.96 17.42 -5.00
C PRO A 169 -8.33 16.84 -6.36
N LYS A 170 -9.41 17.32 -6.97
CA LYS A 170 -9.81 16.92 -8.34
C LYS A 170 -8.71 17.16 -9.38
N LYS A 171 -7.79 18.08 -9.11
CA LYS A 171 -6.65 18.43 -9.96
C LYS A 171 -5.76 17.23 -10.31
N ASN A 172 -5.61 16.28 -9.40
CA ASN A 172 -4.75 15.10 -9.60
C ASN A 172 -5.44 14.00 -10.41
N ARG A 173 -6.72 14.16 -10.77
CA ARG A 173 -7.52 13.14 -11.47
C ARG A 173 -7.49 11.75 -10.83
N TYR A 174 -7.27 11.72 -9.53
CA TYR A 174 -7.39 10.49 -8.77
C TYR A 174 -8.86 10.11 -8.68
N VAL A 175 -9.24 9.05 -9.36
CA VAL A 175 -10.62 8.55 -9.39
C VAL A 175 -10.67 7.13 -8.84
N VAL A 176 -11.80 6.78 -8.26
CA VAL A 176 -12.11 5.44 -7.74
C VAL A 176 -13.43 4.97 -8.33
N LEU A 177 -13.67 3.66 -8.27
CA LEU A 177 -14.92 3.09 -8.72
C LEU A 177 -16.03 3.39 -7.71
N THR A 178 -17.20 3.77 -8.21
CA THR A 178 -18.45 3.76 -7.45
C THR A 178 -18.94 2.32 -7.24
N ASP A 179 -20.00 2.13 -6.45
CA ASP A 179 -20.67 0.83 -6.34
C ASP A 179 -21.22 0.35 -7.68
N ALA A 180 -21.76 1.29 -8.49
CA ALA A 180 -22.21 1.00 -9.84
C ALA A 180 -21.05 0.54 -10.73
N GLY A 181 -19.87 1.15 -10.62
CA GLY A 181 -18.67 0.76 -11.35
C GLY A 181 -18.16 -0.64 -10.96
N ARG A 182 -18.20 -0.97 -9.68
CA ARG A 182 -17.84 -2.32 -9.20
C ARG A 182 -18.81 -3.38 -9.72
N ASN A 183 -20.10 -3.14 -9.58
CA ASN A 183 -21.15 -4.03 -10.05
C ASN A 183 -21.10 -4.22 -11.59
N TYR A 184 -20.69 -3.17 -12.31
CA TYR A 184 -20.50 -3.26 -13.76
C TYR A 184 -19.35 -4.21 -14.11
N LEU A 185 -18.18 -4.08 -13.47
CA LEU A 185 -17.05 -4.99 -13.71
C LEU A 185 -17.35 -6.43 -13.29
N GLU A 186 -18.07 -6.63 -12.18
CA GLU A 186 -18.51 -7.97 -11.77
C GLU A 186 -19.43 -8.65 -12.78
N ARG A 187 -20.30 -7.88 -13.44
CA ARG A 187 -21.14 -8.44 -14.52
C ARG A 187 -20.32 -8.89 -15.71
N LEU A 188 -19.33 -8.08 -16.12
CA LEU A 188 -18.44 -8.45 -17.22
C LEU A 188 -17.65 -9.72 -16.93
N SER A 189 -17.31 -9.99 -15.66
CA SER A 189 -16.57 -11.19 -15.27
C SER A 189 -17.40 -12.48 -15.25
N ARG A 190 -18.74 -12.37 -15.40
CA ARG A 190 -19.67 -13.50 -15.35
C ARG A 190 -20.24 -13.89 -16.73
N GLU A 191 -20.04 -13.04 -17.72
CA GLU A 191 -20.41 -13.31 -19.13
C GLU A 191 -19.32 -14.07 -19.86
#